data_f1220e032c132de4ca5a88453ff52b2f
#
_entry.id   f1220e032c132de4ca5a88453ff52b2f
#
_cell.length_a   1.000
_cell.length_b   1.000
_cell.length_c   1.000
_cell.angle_alpha   90.00
_cell.angle_beta   90.00
_cell.angle_gamma   90.00
#
_symmetry.space_group_name_H-M   'P 1'
#
loop_
_entity.id
_entity.type
_entity.pdbx_description
1 polymer ?
#
loop_
_entity_poly.entity_id
_entity_poly.type
_entity_poly.pdbx_seq_one_letter_code
_entity_poly.pdbx_strand_id
1 'polypeptide(L)'
;MAIERILKDDANEEKGERARMASFVGAIAITDLVKTTLGPKGMDKILQSTGRGQEVTVTNDGATILKSLHIDNPAAKVLIDISKVQDDEVGDGTTSVVVLAGELLREAEKLVAAKIHPMTIISGYRMAAECACNALLQRVVDNKDNAVKFKMDLMKIAMTTLSSKILSQDKVYFAQLAVDAVMRLKGSTNLEAIQIIKKPGGSLSDSFLDEGFILDKKIGLGQPKRIENAKILVANTAMDTDKVKIYGARVRVDSMSKVAEIEEAEKEKMREKVQKIIAHGINCFVNRQLIYNFPEELFADAGILAIEHADFDGIERLALVTGGEIASTFDNPESVKLGHCKLIEEIMIGEDKLIHFSGVEIGQACTIVLRGASHHVLDEAERSLHDALCVLSQTVNDTRVVLGAGWPEMVMTKAVDELARQTPGKKSHAIEAFSRALIAIPTIIADNAGLDSADLVAQLRAEHHKKECNAGIDVITGSVGDMAELAISESFKVKQAVLLSATEAAEMILRVDEIITCAPRKREDRM
;
A
#
# COMPACT_ATOMS: atom_id res chain seq x y z
N MET A 1 47.00 -7.28 32.15
CA MET A 1 45.59 -7.47 32.53
C MET A 1 44.90 -8.14 31.35
N ALA A 2 44.45 -9.40 31.55
CA ALA A 2 43.60 -10.05 30.55
C ALA A 2 42.27 -9.29 30.51
N ILE A 3 41.92 -8.73 29.38
CA ILE A 3 40.59 -8.17 29.15
C ILE A 3 39.64 -9.37 29.14
N GLU A 4 38.87 -9.54 30.22
CA GLU A 4 37.79 -10.53 30.25
C GLU A 4 36.87 -10.25 29.07
N ARG A 5 36.77 -11.20 28.16
CA ARG A 5 35.79 -11.12 27.07
C ARG A 5 34.40 -11.24 27.67
N ILE A 6 33.67 -10.13 27.67
CA ILE A 6 32.28 -10.05 28.16
C ILE A 6 31.33 -10.74 27.19
N LEU A 7 31.68 -10.77 25.91
CA LEU A 7 30.87 -11.37 24.83
C LEU A 7 31.26 -12.85 24.65
N LYS A 8 30.28 -13.68 24.24
CA LYS A 8 30.53 -15.09 23.89
C LYS A 8 31.51 -15.20 22.73
N ASP A 9 32.21 -16.32 22.62
CA ASP A 9 33.21 -16.57 21.56
C ASP A 9 32.65 -16.51 20.15
N ASP A 10 31.32 -16.70 19.98
CA ASP A 10 30.61 -16.61 18.70
C ASP A 10 30.17 -15.19 18.33
N ALA A 11 30.43 -14.17 19.16
CA ALA A 11 30.08 -12.80 18.89
C ALA A 11 31.14 -12.12 18.03
N ASN A 12 30.71 -11.51 16.94
CA ASN A 12 31.56 -10.66 16.11
C ASN A 12 31.29 -9.19 16.45
N GLU A 13 32.36 -8.43 16.68
CA GLU A 13 32.31 -7.04 17.12
C GLU A 13 33.13 -6.16 16.17
N GLU A 14 32.46 -5.19 15.53
CA GLU A 14 33.09 -4.16 14.73
C GLU A 14 32.98 -2.82 15.45
N LYS A 15 34.10 -2.12 15.66
CA LYS A 15 34.16 -0.87 16.44
C LYS A 15 34.65 0.33 15.65
N GLY A 16 34.15 1.49 16.03
CA GLY A 16 34.64 2.81 15.60
C GLY A 16 34.52 3.05 14.11
N GLU A 17 35.63 3.34 13.45
CA GLU A 17 35.65 3.71 12.04
C GLU A 17 35.21 2.55 11.12
N ARG A 18 35.53 1.30 11.47
CA ARG A 18 35.11 0.11 10.69
C ARG A 18 33.59 -0.08 10.73
N ALA A 19 32.98 0.06 11.90
CA ALA A 19 31.53 -0.06 12.03
C ALA A 19 30.78 1.02 11.25
N ARG A 20 31.28 2.26 11.29
CA ARG A 20 30.73 3.38 10.50
C ARG A 20 30.86 3.16 9.00
N MET A 21 32.05 2.73 8.54
CA MET A 21 32.26 2.43 7.12
C MET A 21 31.37 1.29 6.65
N ALA A 22 31.21 0.21 7.43
CA ALA A 22 30.30 -0.90 7.11
C ALA A 22 28.85 -0.41 7.00
N SER A 23 28.42 0.49 7.88
CA SER A 23 27.08 1.09 7.85
C SER A 23 26.87 1.98 6.62
N PHE A 24 27.83 2.84 6.28
CA PHE A 24 27.75 3.69 5.09
C PHE A 24 27.72 2.87 3.80
N VAL A 25 28.62 1.89 3.67
CA VAL A 25 28.68 1.01 2.49
C VAL A 25 27.38 0.25 2.31
N GLY A 26 26.82 -0.31 3.39
CA GLY A 26 25.55 -1.04 3.32
C GLY A 26 24.37 -0.15 2.92
N ALA A 27 24.25 1.04 3.50
CA ALA A 27 23.19 1.99 3.19
C ALA A 27 23.30 2.53 1.75
N ILE A 28 24.50 2.91 1.31
CA ILE A 28 24.74 3.42 -0.03
C ILE A 28 24.48 2.34 -1.09
N ALA A 29 24.88 1.10 -0.83
CA ALA A 29 24.65 -0.01 -1.77
C ALA A 29 23.14 -0.24 -2.01
N ILE A 30 22.32 -0.20 -0.96
CA ILE A 30 20.85 -0.29 -1.09
C ILE A 30 20.28 0.89 -1.87
N THR A 31 20.76 2.08 -1.61
CA THR A 31 20.34 3.28 -2.33
C THR A 31 20.67 3.19 -3.82
N ASP A 32 21.89 2.79 -4.15
CA ASP A 32 22.33 2.62 -5.55
C ASP A 32 21.55 1.54 -6.29
N LEU A 33 21.05 0.53 -5.57
CA LEU A 33 20.21 -0.51 -6.13
C LEU A 33 18.83 0.02 -6.55
N VAL A 34 18.21 0.89 -5.76
CA VAL A 34 16.85 1.36 -6.05
C VAL A 34 16.79 2.69 -6.79
N LYS A 35 17.86 3.49 -6.82
CA LYS A 35 17.83 4.81 -7.47
C LYS A 35 17.43 4.79 -8.95
N THR A 36 17.72 3.70 -9.66
CA THR A 36 17.38 3.53 -11.09
C THR A 36 15.88 3.36 -11.35
N THR A 37 15.07 3.11 -10.31
CA THR A 37 13.60 3.03 -10.43
C THR A 37 12.90 4.35 -10.17
N LEU A 38 13.62 5.40 -9.76
CA LEU A 38 13.06 6.69 -9.39
C LEU A 38 12.66 7.52 -10.61
N GLY A 39 11.47 8.13 -10.56
CA GLY A 39 10.99 9.08 -11.56
C GLY A 39 10.23 8.43 -12.72
N PRO A 40 9.65 9.25 -13.62
CA PRO A 40 8.74 8.78 -14.68
C PRO A 40 9.43 7.96 -15.80
N LYS A 41 10.76 7.96 -15.85
CA LYS A 41 11.60 7.13 -16.73
C LYS A 41 12.43 6.11 -15.96
N GLY A 42 12.04 5.83 -14.71
CA GLY A 42 12.62 4.74 -13.93
C GLY A 42 12.44 3.39 -14.61
N MET A 43 13.40 2.49 -14.38
CA MET A 43 13.42 1.15 -14.99
C MET A 43 12.92 0.11 -13.99
N ASP A 44 12.18 -0.87 -14.47
CA ASP A 44 11.72 -2.00 -13.67
C ASP A 44 12.85 -2.96 -13.35
N LYS A 45 12.71 -3.70 -12.25
CA LYS A 45 13.62 -4.78 -11.86
C LYS A 45 12.92 -6.12 -11.90
N ILE A 46 13.65 -7.14 -12.32
CA ILE A 46 13.21 -8.53 -12.26
C ILE A 46 13.74 -9.15 -10.98
N LEU A 47 12.85 -9.62 -10.14
CA LEU A 47 13.14 -10.34 -8.91
C LEU A 47 12.83 -11.81 -9.13
N GLN A 48 13.81 -12.68 -8.96
CA GLN A 48 13.65 -14.12 -9.10
C GLN A 48 13.92 -14.81 -7.76
N SER A 49 12.94 -15.54 -7.27
CA SER A 49 13.10 -16.34 -6.07
C SER A 49 14.05 -17.53 -6.36
N THR A 50 15.02 -17.75 -5.48
CA THR A 50 15.91 -18.93 -5.50
C THR A 50 15.28 -20.17 -4.88
N GLY A 51 14.04 -20.08 -4.37
CA GLY A 51 13.28 -21.18 -3.78
C GLY A 51 12.72 -22.17 -4.82
N ARG A 52 12.04 -23.21 -4.33
CA ARG A 52 11.47 -24.27 -5.19
C ARG A 52 10.43 -23.80 -6.22
N GLY A 53 9.81 -22.64 -6.03
CA GLY A 53 8.79 -22.09 -6.93
C GLY A 53 9.32 -21.28 -8.09
N GLN A 54 10.59 -20.84 -8.07
CA GLN A 54 11.20 -19.95 -9.07
C GLN A 54 10.29 -18.79 -9.50
N GLU A 55 9.55 -18.23 -8.54
CA GLU A 55 8.63 -17.14 -8.79
C GLU A 55 9.38 -15.91 -9.29
N VAL A 56 8.87 -15.33 -10.37
CA VAL A 56 9.44 -14.13 -11.00
C VAL A 56 8.48 -12.98 -10.80
N THR A 57 8.97 -11.88 -10.26
CA THR A 57 8.22 -10.63 -10.09
C THR A 57 8.93 -9.52 -10.84
N VAL A 58 8.20 -8.76 -11.65
CA VAL A 58 8.71 -7.57 -12.33
C VAL A 58 8.08 -6.36 -11.68
N THR A 59 8.88 -5.44 -11.15
CA THR A 59 8.37 -4.26 -10.45
C THR A 59 9.37 -3.11 -10.44
N ASN A 60 8.88 -1.89 -10.30
CA ASN A 60 9.69 -0.71 -10.01
C ASN A 60 9.43 -0.14 -8.60
N ASP A 61 8.51 -0.74 -7.84
CA ASP A 61 8.23 -0.31 -6.48
C ASP A 61 9.40 -0.62 -5.53
N GLY A 62 9.89 0.44 -4.86
CA GLY A 62 11.03 0.34 -3.95
C GLY A 62 10.78 -0.58 -2.76
N ALA A 63 9.58 -0.53 -2.15
CA ALA A 63 9.26 -1.38 -1.00
C ALA A 63 9.23 -2.86 -1.39
N THR A 64 8.61 -3.21 -2.51
CA THR A 64 8.54 -4.59 -3.01
C THR A 64 9.94 -5.12 -3.36
N ILE A 65 10.78 -4.30 -4.02
CA ILE A 65 12.17 -4.67 -4.32
C ILE A 65 12.92 -4.98 -3.04
N LEU A 66 12.86 -4.08 -2.07
CA LEU A 66 13.62 -4.20 -0.82
C LEU A 66 13.11 -5.32 0.09
N LYS A 67 11.79 -5.57 0.13
CA LYS A 67 11.19 -6.69 0.89
C LYS A 67 11.65 -8.05 0.36
N SER A 68 11.92 -8.17 -0.94
CA SER A 68 12.33 -9.44 -1.56
C SER A 68 13.82 -9.78 -1.38
N LEU A 69 14.63 -8.82 -0.96
CA LEU A 69 16.08 -8.99 -0.82
C LEU A 69 16.45 -9.56 0.55
N HIS A 70 17.31 -10.57 0.54
CA HIS A 70 17.95 -11.08 1.75
C HIS A 70 19.24 -10.31 2.00
N ILE A 71 19.23 -9.44 3.00
CA ILE A 71 20.34 -8.54 3.30
C ILE A 71 20.80 -8.78 4.74
N ASP A 72 22.11 -8.94 4.90
CA ASP A 72 22.72 -9.18 6.21
C ASP A 72 23.18 -7.89 6.91
N ASN A 73 23.46 -6.83 6.14
CA ASN A 73 23.95 -5.58 6.69
C ASN A 73 22.91 -4.87 7.57
N PRO A 74 23.22 -4.53 8.83
CA PRO A 74 22.27 -3.92 9.78
C PRO A 74 21.75 -2.54 9.33
N ALA A 75 22.61 -1.69 8.77
CA ALA A 75 22.22 -0.36 8.31
C ALA A 75 21.28 -0.43 7.10
N ALA A 76 21.55 -1.37 6.19
CA ALA A 76 20.65 -1.65 5.08
C ALA A 76 19.27 -2.12 5.55
N LYS A 77 19.19 -2.94 6.61
CA LYS A 77 17.91 -3.36 7.20
C LYS A 77 17.11 -2.19 7.74
N VAL A 78 17.76 -1.21 8.37
CA VAL A 78 17.08 0.01 8.83
C VAL A 78 16.43 0.76 7.68
N LEU A 79 17.12 0.90 6.54
CA LEU A 79 16.54 1.55 5.35
C LEU A 79 15.37 0.77 4.76
N ILE A 80 15.45 -0.56 4.77
CA ILE A 80 14.34 -1.42 4.33
C ILE A 80 13.12 -1.25 5.23
N ASP A 81 13.32 -1.23 6.54
CA ASP A 81 12.22 -1.09 7.50
C ASP A 81 11.55 0.28 7.38
N ILE A 82 12.31 1.34 7.14
CA ILE A 82 11.73 2.68 6.89
C ILE A 82 10.97 2.73 5.57
N SER A 83 11.46 2.07 4.52
CA SER A 83 10.71 1.94 3.26
C SER A 83 9.39 1.23 3.45
N LYS A 84 9.34 0.18 4.31
CA LYS A 84 8.09 -0.51 4.66
C LYS A 84 7.12 0.40 5.41
N VAL A 85 7.61 1.15 6.40
CA VAL A 85 6.76 2.08 7.16
C VAL A 85 6.19 3.17 6.24
N GLN A 86 6.99 3.66 5.28
CA GLN A 86 6.51 4.62 4.29
C GLN A 86 5.41 4.02 3.39
N ASP A 87 5.56 2.75 3.00
CA ASP A 87 4.57 1.99 2.24
C ASP A 87 3.27 1.82 3.02
N ASP A 88 3.37 1.39 4.28
CA ASP A 88 2.22 1.12 5.15
C ASP A 88 1.45 2.39 5.53
N GLU A 89 2.15 3.54 5.74
CA GLU A 89 1.51 4.78 6.17
C GLU A 89 0.99 5.64 5.02
N VAL A 90 1.72 5.71 3.92
CA VAL A 90 1.46 6.65 2.82
C VAL A 90 1.23 5.95 1.49
N GLY A 91 1.86 4.79 1.28
CA GLY A 91 1.76 3.97 0.07
C GLY A 91 2.52 4.50 -1.15
N ASP A 92 3.25 5.60 -1.04
CA ASP A 92 4.09 6.14 -2.12
C ASP A 92 5.35 6.80 -1.55
N GLY A 93 6.34 7.06 -2.42
CA GLY A 93 7.62 7.65 -2.04
C GLY A 93 8.59 6.67 -1.38
N THR A 94 8.32 5.38 -1.43
CA THR A 94 9.14 4.30 -0.86
C THR A 94 10.58 4.33 -1.40
N THR A 95 10.75 4.52 -2.69
CA THR A 95 12.06 4.71 -3.32
C THR A 95 12.70 6.04 -2.92
N SER A 96 11.92 7.12 -2.91
CA SER A 96 12.41 8.47 -2.60
C SER A 96 12.98 8.56 -1.19
N VAL A 97 12.35 7.91 -0.20
CA VAL A 97 12.82 7.92 1.20
C VAL A 97 14.17 7.23 1.35
N VAL A 98 14.36 6.10 0.67
CA VAL A 98 15.63 5.34 0.71
C VAL A 98 16.74 6.10 -0.03
N VAL A 99 16.41 6.68 -1.18
CA VAL A 99 17.36 7.47 -1.96
C VAL A 99 17.82 8.71 -1.18
N LEU A 100 16.89 9.45 -0.58
CA LEU A 100 17.24 10.63 0.22
C LEU A 100 18.07 10.25 1.45
N ALA A 101 17.70 9.20 2.17
CA ALA A 101 18.46 8.71 3.32
C ALA A 101 19.89 8.30 2.93
N GLY A 102 20.04 7.58 1.82
CA GLY A 102 21.34 7.17 1.32
C GLY A 102 22.21 8.34 0.86
N GLU A 103 21.63 9.34 0.20
CA GLU A 103 22.37 10.53 -0.20
C GLU A 103 22.77 11.40 1.02
N LEU A 104 21.92 11.48 2.06
CA LEU A 104 22.27 12.09 3.34
C LEU A 104 23.48 11.39 3.99
N LEU A 105 23.50 10.06 3.95
CA LEU A 105 24.61 9.28 4.48
C LEU A 105 25.87 9.39 3.62
N ARG A 106 25.74 9.48 2.29
CA ARG A 106 26.87 9.70 1.36
C ARG A 106 27.55 11.07 1.62
N GLU A 107 26.76 12.10 1.85
CA GLU A 107 27.28 13.41 2.23
C GLU A 107 27.85 13.40 3.65
N ALA A 108 27.23 12.69 4.59
CA ALA A 108 27.74 12.53 5.94
C ALA A 108 29.08 11.79 6.00
N GLU A 109 29.29 10.79 5.14
CA GLU A 109 30.58 10.08 5.01
C GLU A 109 31.72 11.07 4.71
N LYS A 110 31.51 11.99 3.76
CA LYS A 110 32.49 13.04 3.43
C LYS A 110 32.80 13.94 4.61
N LEU A 111 31.78 14.30 5.40
CA LEU A 111 31.96 15.15 6.59
C LEU A 111 32.68 14.41 7.73
N VAL A 112 32.41 13.13 7.93
CA VAL A 112 33.11 12.28 8.90
C VAL A 112 34.58 12.12 8.50
N ALA A 113 34.87 11.93 7.20
CA ALA A 113 36.23 11.90 6.67
C ALA A 113 36.96 13.26 6.90
N ALA A 114 36.23 14.37 6.83
CA ALA A 114 36.73 15.71 7.19
C ALA A 114 36.84 15.95 8.72
N LYS A 115 36.71 14.90 9.55
CA LYS A 115 36.82 14.96 11.01
C LYS A 115 35.75 15.83 11.69
N ILE A 116 34.56 15.90 11.14
CA ILE A 116 33.39 16.47 11.81
C ILE A 116 32.70 15.39 12.61
N HIS A 117 32.42 15.66 13.87
CA HIS A 117 31.81 14.67 14.78
C HIS A 117 30.38 14.35 14.34
N PRO A 118 29.97 13.07 14.32
CA PRO A 118 28.63 12.66 13.88
C PRO A 118 27.48 13.39 14.58
N MET A 119 27.59 13.64 15.89
CA MET A 119 26.55 14.41 16.63
C MET A 119 26.40 15.85 16.16
N THR A 120 27.46 16.46 15.60
CA THR A 120 27.38 17.80 14.99
C THR A 120 26.66 17.72 13.65
N ILE A 121 26.90 16.66 12.87
CA ILE A 121 26.20 16.39 11.61
C ILE A 121 24.72 16.20 11.87
N ILE A 122 24.35 15.34 12.84
CA ILE A 122 22.95 15.09 13.24
C ILE A 122 22.26 16.40 13.65
N SER A 123 22.92 17.23 14.48
CA SER A 123 22.35 18.51 14.88
C SER A 123 22.09 19.43 13.69
N GLY A 124 23.01 19.46 12.71
CA GLY A 124 22.84 20.23 11.47
C GLY A 124 21.71 19.67 10.60
N TYR A 125 21.59 18.35 10.48
CA TYR A 125 20.53 17.70 9.71
C TYR A 125 19.15 17.97 10.28
N ARG A 126 18.97 17.95 11.61
CA ARG A 126 17.71 18.32 12.27
C ARG A 126 17.29 19.74 11.96
N MET A 127 18.21 20.68 12.09
CA MET A 127 17.93 22.09 11.76
C MET A 127 17.57 22.27 10.30
N ALA A 128 18.26 21.58 9.39
CA ALA A 128 17.98 21.60 7.97
C ALA A 128 16.63 20.98 7.62
N ALA A 129 16.28 19.85 8.20
CA ALA A 129 15.00 19.19 7.97
C ALA A 129 13.81 20.02 8.45
N GLU A 130 13.91 20.64 9.63
CA GLU A 130 12.89 21.56 10.15
C GLU A 130 12.72 22.79 9.25
N CYS A 131 13.83 23.40 8.82
CA CYS A 131 13.81 24.52 7.89
C CYS A 131 13.18 24.14 6.54
N ALA A 132 13.56 22.98 5.98
CA ALA A 132 13.03 22.45 4.72
C ALA A 132 11.53 22.21 4.81
N CYS A 133 11.06 21.59 5.88
CA CYS A 133 9.64 21.33 6.12
C CYS A 133 8.84 22.63 6.19
N ASN A 134 9.33 23.62 6.93
CA ASN A 134 8.68 24.93 7.07
C ASN A 134 8.65 25.69 5.74
N ALA A 135 9.73 25.64 4.96
CA ALA A 135 9.78 26.26 3.64
C ALA A 135 8.77 25.65 2.67
N LEU A 136 8.64 24.34 2.68
CA LEU A 136 7.65 23.64 1.86
C LEU A 136 6.22 23.96 2.31
N LEU A 137 5.98 24.02 3.62
CA LEU A 137 4.67 24.36 4.19
C LEU A 137 4.18 25.76 3.78
N GLN A 138 5.08 26.72 3.61
CA GLN A 138 4.74 28.08 3.16
C GLN A 138 4.29 28.13 1.69
N ARG A 139 4.59 27.11 0.91
CA ARG A 139 4.31 27.04 -0.55
C ARG A 139 3.22 26.06 -0.90
N VAL A 140 2.52 25.53 0.09
CA VAL A 140 1.39 24.60 -0.08
C VAL A 140 0.19 25.31 -0.67
N VAL A 141 -0.51 24.63 -1.57
CA VAL A 141 -1.83 25.01 -2.07
C VAL A 141 -2.88 24.12 -1.43
N ASP A 142 -3.93 24.73 -0.88
CA ASP A 142 -5.07 24.01 -0.30
C ASP A 142 -6.37 24.47 -0.98
N ASN A 143 -7.05 23.55 -1.66
CA ASN A 143 -8.31 23.81 -2.36
C ASN A 143 -9.51 23.13 -1.68
N LYS A 144 -9.44 22.86 -0.39
CA LYS A 144 -10.47 22.16 0.39
C LYS A 144 -11.89 22.72 0.18
N ASP A 145 -12.01 24.03 0.10
CA ASP A 145 -13.31 24.72 -0.01
C ASP A 145 -13.93 24.68 -1.39
N ASN A 146 -13.18 24.22 -2.41
CA ASN A 146 -13.64 24.16 -3.78
C ASN A 146 -13.62 22.73 -4.32
N ALA A 147 -14.77 22.04 -4.27
CA ALA A 147 -14.88 20.63 -4.67
C ALA A 147 -14.40 20.34 -6.11
N VAL A 148 -14.57 21.29 -7.04
CA VAL A 148 -14.13 21.10 -8.42
C VAL A 148 -12.61 21.16 -8.53
N LYS A 149 -11.99 22.17 -7.90
CA LYS A 149 -10.53 22.28 -7.87
C LYS A 149 -9.91 21.14 -7.11
N PHE A 150 -10.49 20.74 -6.00
CA PHE A 150 -10.03 19.60 -5.21
C PHE A 150 -10.05 18.29 -6.03
N LYS A 151 -11.14 18.02 -6.76
CA LYS A 151 -11.18 16.85 -7.66
C LYS A 151 -10.12 16.93 -8.76
N MET A 152 -9.84 18.13 -9.29
CA MET A 152 -8.76 18.33 -10.26
C MET A 152 -7.38 18.06 -9.63
N ASP A 153 -7.16 18.48 -8.39
CA ASP A 153 -5.90 18.21 -7.69
C ASP A 153 -5.72 16.71 -7.44
N LEU A 154 -6.78 16.00 -7.04
CA LEU A 154 -6.74 14.54 -6.92
C LEU A 154 -6.38 13.86 -8.25
N MET A 155 -6.94 14.34 -9.35
CA MET A 155 -6.61 13.82 -10.69
C MET A 155 -5.13 14.06 -11.04
N LYS A 156 -4.60 15.25 -10.76
CA LYS A 156 -3.19 15.57 -11.02
C LYS A 156 -2.25 14.70 -10.19
N ILE A 157 -2.55 14.51 -8.91
CA ILE A 157 -1.78 13.64 -8.02
C ILE A 157 -1.80 12.20 -8.51
N ALA A 158 -2.98 11.65 -8.85
CA ALA A 158 -3.11 10.30 -9.37
C ALA A 158 -2.32 10.12 -10.68
N MET A 159 -2.40 11.07 -11.61
CA MET A 159 -1.62 11.03 -12.84
C MET A 159 -0.12 11.09 -12.60
N THR A 160 0.32 11.86 -11.61
CA THR A 160 1.75 11.95 -11.24
C THR A 160 2.25 10.63 -10.66
N THR A 161 1.50 10.03 -9.73
CA THR A 161 1.85 8.73 -9.13
C THR A 161 1.89 7.62 -10.18
N LEU A 162 0.91 7.57 -11.09
CA LEU A 162 0.85 6.55 -12.14
C LEU A 162 1.88 6.75 -13.26
N SER A 163 2.47 7.93 -13.39
CA SER A 163 3.39 8.25 -14.49
C SER A 163 4.68 7.43 -14.48
N SER A 164 5.11 6.93 -13.33
CA SER A 164 6.30 6.08 -13.16
C SER A 164 5.98 4.58 -13.23
N LYS A 165 4.73 4.20 -13.38
CA LYS A 165 4.23 2.82 -13.25
C LYS A 165 3.82 2.24 -14.59
N ILE A 166 3.52 0.93 -14.62
CA ILE A 166 3.06 0.23 -15.83
C ILE A 166 1.78 0.84 -16.41
N LEU A 167 0.95 1.45 -15.59
CA LEU A 167 -0.31 2.11 -15.99
C LEU A 167 -0.10 3.48 -16.66
N SER A 168 1.13 3.91 -16.89
CA SER A 168 1.46 5.23 -17.47
C SER A 168 0.91 5.44 -18.89
N GLN A 169 0.71 4.37 -19.65
CA GLN A 169 0.16 4.46 -21.02
C GLN A 169 -1.29 4.97 -21.01
N ASP A 170 -2.10 4.50 -20.07
CA ASP A 170 -3.51 4.86 -19.89
C ASP A 170 -3.73 5.65 -18.59
N LYS A 171 -2.74 6.45 -18.17
CA LYS A 171 -2.72 7.13 -16.86
C LYS A 171 -3.97 7.97 -16.57
N VAL A 172 -4.55 8.63 -17.57
CA VAL A 172 -5.75 9.47 -17.38
C VAL A 172 -6.94 8.60 -17.01
N TYR A 173 -7.10 7.47 -17.69
CA TYR A 173 -8.19 6.53 -17.43
C TYR A 173 -8.09 5.93 -16.03
N PHE A 174 -6.92 5.42 -15.66
CA PHE A 174 -6.71 4.82 -14.33
C PHE A 174 -6.73 5.87 -13.21
N ALA A 175 -6.26 7.08 -13.47
CA ALA A 175 -6.38 8.18 -12.51
C ALA A 175 -7.84 8.54 -12.23
N GLN A 176 -8.68 8.63 -13.27
CA GLN A 176 -10.11 8.86 -13.12
C GLN A 176 -10.76 7.72 -12.33
N LEU A 177 -10.44 6.48 -12.66
CA LEU A 177 -10.93 5.28 -11.98
C LEU A 177 -10.54 5.28 -10.49
N ALA A 178 -9.29 5.60 -10.16
CA ALA A 178 -8.81 5.68 -8.78
C ALA A 178 -9.49 6.81 -8.00
N VAL A 179 -9.63 7.99 -8.59
CA VAL A 179 -10.31 9.14 -7.96
C VAL A 179 -11.78 8.81 -7.71
N ASP A 180 -12.49 8.22 -8.67
CA ASP A 180 -13.89 7.85 -8.51
C ASP A 180 -14.07 6.76 -7.44
N ALA A 181 -13.13 5.80 -7.34
CA ALA A 181 -13.14 4.79 -6.29
C ALA A 181 -12.97 5.41 -4.89
N VAL A 182 -11.98 6.29 -4.70
CA VAL A 182 -11.73 6.93 -3.41
C VAL A 182 -12.87 7.88 -3.01
N MET A 183 -13.43 8.61 -3.96
CA MET A 183 -14.57 9.50 -3.69
C MET A 183 -15.83 8.74 -3.24
N ARG A 184 -16.00 7.48 -3.64
CA ARG A 184 -17.09 6.61 -3.15
C ARG A 184 -16.96 6.23 -1.68
N LEU A 185 -15.75 6.22 -1.12
CA LEU A 185 -15.53 5.94 0.30
C LEU A 185 -16.05 7.05 1.23
N LYS A 186 -16.51 8.18 0.68
CA LYS A 186 -17.12 9.32 1.43
C LYS A 186 -16.27 9.79 2.62
N GLY A 187 -14.95 9.83 2.45
CA GLY A 187 -14.00 10.29 3.45
C GLY A 187 -13.46 9.20 4.40
N SER A 188 -13.86 7.95 4.22
CA SER A 188 -13.19 6.83 4.88
C SER A 188 -11.81 6.61 4.26
N THR A 189 -10.81 6.32 5.10
CA THR A 189 -9.44 5.96 4.66
C THR A 189 -9.23 4.46 4.54
N ASN A 190 -10.27 3.68 4.83
CA ASN A 190 -10.16 2.24 4.74
C ASN A 190 -10.18 1.76 3.29
N LEU A 191 -8.98 1.52 2.74
CA LEU A 191 -8.80 1.00 1.39
C LEU A 191 -9.22 -0.47 1.23
N GLU A 192 -9.38 -1.20 2.33
CA GLU A 192 -9.92 -2.57 2.30
C GLU A 192 -11.36 -2.62 1.75
N ALA A 193 -12.07 -1.49 1.80
CA ALA A 193 -13.39 -1.36 1.18
C ALA A 193 -13.35 -1.32 -0.37
N ILE A 194 -12.18 -1.11 -0.98
CA ILE A 194 -11.98 -1.18 -2.43
C ILE A 194 -11.42 -2.56 -2.76
N GLN A 195 -12.24 -3.39 -3.39
CA GLN A 195 -11.81 -4.70 -3.86
C GLN A 195 -11.17 -4.58 -5.23
N ILE A 196 -10.03 -5.24 -5.43
CA ILE A 196 -9.38 -5.37 -6.73
C ILE A 196 -9.44 -6.82 -7.16
N ILE A 197 -10.10 -7.08 -8.29
CA ILE A 197 -10.21 -8.41 -8.90
C ILE A 197 -9.33 -8.46 -10.14
N LYS A 198 -8.43 -9.43 -10.20
CA LYS A 198 -7.52 -9.66 -11.33
C LYS A 198 -8.06 -10.79 -12.20
N LYS A 199 -8.38 -10.50 -13.46
CA LYS A 199 -8.83 -11.52 -14.41
C LYS A 199 -8.01 -11.46 -15.69
N PRO A 200 -7.23 -12.51 -16.01
CA PRO A 200 -6.44 -12.58 -17.22
C PRO A 200 -7.31 -12.52 -18.47
N GLY A 201 -6.74 -12.01 -19.53
CA GLY A 201 -7.42 -11.81 -20.82
C GLY A 201 -7.85 -10.37 -21.07
N GLY A 202 -7.83 -9.96 -22.33
CA GLY A 202 -8.03 -8.57 -22.72
C GLY A 202 -6.79 -7.69 -22.52
N SER A 203 -7.00 -6.40 -22.52
CA SER A 203 -5.96 -5.38 -22.30
C SER A 203 -6.20 -4.63 -20.98
N LEU A 204 -5.19 -3.87 -20.54
CA LEU A 204 -5.34 -3.02 -19.34
C LEU A 204 -6.44 -1.97 -19.52
N SER A 205 -6.66 -1.47 -20.73
CA SER A 205 -7.73 -0.52 -21.05
C SER A 205 -9.15 -1.10 -20.90
N ASP A 206 -9.29 -2.43 -20.86
CA ASP A 206 -10.58 -3.10 -20.62
C ASP A 206 -10.91 -3.23 -19.12
N SER A 207 -10.03 -2.76 -18.24
CA SER A 207 -10.29 -2.69 -16.81
C SER A 207 -11.39 -1.68 -16.51
N PHE A 208 -12.18 -1.90 -15.46
CA PHE A 208 -13.29 -0.98 -15.13
C PHE A 208 -13.56 -0.93 -13.62
N LEU A 209 -14.16 0.18 -13.19
CA LEU A 209 -14.73 0.34 -11.86
C LEU A 209 -16.21 -0.05 -11.93
N ASP A 210 -16.62 -1.03 -11.12
CA ASP A 210 -18.02 -1.40 -11.02
C ASP A 210 -18.79 -0.46 -10.07
N GLU A 211 -20.01 -0.09 -10.46
CA GLU A 211 -20.86 0.76 -9.63
C GLU A 211 -21.51 0.03 -8.45
N GLY A 212 -21.59 -1.30 -8.53
CA GLY A 212 -22.07 -2.16 -7.48
C GLY A 212 -20.93 -2.87 -6.75
N PHE A 213 -21.09 -4.16 -6.58
CA PHE A 213 -20.10 -5.04 -5.97
C PHE A 213 -20.02 -6.36 -6.74
N ILE A 214 -18.81 -6.85 -6.96
CA ILE A 214 -18.59 -8.15 -7.61
C ILE A 214 -17.96 -9.09 -6.58
N LEU A 215 -18.60 -10.24 -6.39
CA LEU A 215 -18.07 -11.31 -5.53
C LEU A 215 -17.45 -12.40 -6.41
N ASP A 216 -16.18 -12.73 -6.15
CA ASP A 216 -15.48 -13.82 -6.86
C ASP A 216 -15.90 -15.18 -6.33
N LYS A 217 -17.16 -15.52 -6.55
CA LYS A 217 -17.78 -16.79 -6.20
C LYS A 217 -18.73 -17.23 -7.31
N LYS A 218 -18.99 -18.54 -7.36
CA LYS A 218 -19.93 -19.16 -8.31
C LYS A 218 -21.25 -19.44 -7.62
N ILE A 219 -22.34 -19.36 -8.38
CA ILE A 219 -23.66 -19.78 -7.90
C ILE A 219 -23.72 -21.30 -7.88
N GLY A 220 -24.25 -21.85 -6.80
CA GLY A 220 -24.46 -23.30 -6.62
C GLY A 220 -25.45 -23.88 -7.62
N LEU A 221 -25.44 -25.21 -7.74
CA LEU A 221 -26.35 -25.94 -8.63
C LEU A 221 -27.79 -25.82 -8.11
N GLY A 222 -28.74 -25.61 -9.03
CA GLY A 222 -30.18 -25.53 -8.70
C GLY A 222 -30.63 -24.22 -8.08
N GLN A 223 -29.73 -23.27 -7.84
CA GLN A 223 -30.05 -21.95 -7.27
C GLN A 223 -30.42 -20.93 -8.35
N PRO A 224 -31.23 -19.90 -8.00
CA PRO A 224 -31.61 -18.86 -8.95
C PRO A 224 -30.38 -18.05 -9.38
N LYS A 225 -30.22 -17.81 -10.69
CA LYS A 225 -29.09 -17.08 -11.27
C LYS A 225 -29.31 -15.58 -11.37
N ARG A 226 -30.56 -15.16 -11.16
CA ARG A 226 -30.96 -13.76 -11.21
C ARG A 226 -32.02 -13.49 -10.16
N ILE A 227 -31.81 -12.45 -9.35
CA ILE A 227 -32.75 -12.03 -8.31
C ILE A 227 -32.94 -10.53 -8.41
N GLU A 228 -34.19 -10.09 -8.50
CA GLU A 228 -34.56 -8.66 -8.50
C GLU A 228 -35.03 -8.23 -7.11
N ASN A 229 -34.72 -6.99 -6.71
CA ASN A 229 -35.04 -6.42 -5.40
C ASN A 229 -34.62 -7.35 -4.25
N ALA A 230 -33.36 -7.75 -4.26
CA ALA A 230 -32.83 -8.72 -3.32
C ALA A 230 -32.71 -8.17 -1.90
N LYS A 231 -33.14 -8.96 -0.94
CA LYS A 231 -32.86 -8.79 0.48
C LYS A 231 -31.77 -9.78 0.87
N ILE A 232 -30.66 -9.25 1.34
CA ILE A 232 -29.42 -10.00 1.57
C ILE A 232 -29.18 -10.16 3.06
N LEU A 233 -29.02 -11.38 3.53
CA LEU A 233 -28.56 -11.69 4.87
C LEU A 233 -27.10 -12.12 4.79
N VAL A 234 -26.22 -11.35 5.41
CA VAL A 234 -24.80 -11.67 5.52
C VAL A 234 -24.54 -12.32 6.87
N ALA A 235 -23.89 -13.47 6.88
CA ALA A 235 -23.71 -14.23 8.10
C ALA A 235 -22.30 -14.84 8.23
N ASN A 236 -21.92 -15.08 9.48
CA ASN A 236 -20.75 -15.87 9.83
C ASN A 236 -21.19 -17.00 10.77
N THR A 237 -21.71 -18.08 10.23
CA THR A 237 -22.25 -19.19 11.01
C THR A 237 -21.85 -20.54 10.41
N ALA A 238 -21.73 -21.56 11.26
CA ALA A 238 -21.50 -22.92 10.79
C ALA A 238 -22.78 -23.49 10.17
N MET A 239 -22.70 -23.95 8.93
CA MET A 239 -23.77 -24.62 8.18
C MET A 239 -23.35 -26.05 7.83
N ASP A 240 -22.54 -26.65 8.68
CA ASP A 240 -22.24 -28.08 8.67
C ASP A 240 -23.24 -28.83 9.58
N THR A 241 -23.38 -30.13 9.36
CA THR A 241 -24.10 -30.97 10.29
C THR A 241 -23.51 -30.80 11.69
N ASP A 242 -24.38 -30.52 12.65
CA ASP A 242 -24.00 -30.12 14.01
C ASP A 242 -23.37 -31.29 14.76
N LYS A 243 -22.17 -31.69 14.36
CA LYS A 243 -21.39 -32.72 15.02
C LYS A 243 -21.05 -32.26 16.42
N VAL A 244 -21.37 -33.11 17.40
CA VAL A 244 -21.00 -32.86 18.81
C VAL A 244 -19.48 -32.69 18.91
N LYS A 245 -18.99 -31.44 18.91
CA LYS A 245 -17.57 -31.10 19.04
C LYS A 245 -17.10 -31.03 20.49
N ILE A 246 -17.59 -31.91 21.35
CA ILE A 246 -17.09 -32.00 22.74
C ILE A 246 -15.89 -32.93 22.76
N TYR A 247 -14.76 -32.44 23.12
CA TYR A 247 -13.54 -33.23 23.29
C TYR A 247 -13.79 -34.39 24.25
N GLY A 248 -13.65 -35.64 23.76
CA GLY A 248 -13.84 -36.84 24.54
C GLY A 248 -15.24 -37.41 24.60
N ALA A 249 -16.27 -36.76 24.03
CA ALA A 249 -17.61 -37.35 23.91
C ALA A 249 -17.62 -38.47 22.85
N ARG A 250 -17.89 -39.69 23.28
CA ARG A 250 -18.11 -40.83 22.39
C ARG A 250 -19.52 -41.34 22.62
N VAL A 251 -20.35 -41.31 21.58
CA VAL A 251 -21.67 -41.97 21.58
C VAL A 251 -21.47 -43.40 21.18
N ARG A 252 -21.79 -44.37 22.09
CA ARG A 252 -21.85 -45.78 21.76
C ARG A 252 -23.26 -46.11 21.27
N VAL A 253 -23.32 -46.66 20.08
CA VAL A 253 -24.58 -47.04 19.45
C VAL A 253 -24.59 -48.54 19.27
N ASP A 254 -25.64 -49.18 19.78
CA ASP A 254 -25.77 -50.64 19.81
C ASP A 254 -26.52 -51.18 18.59
N SER A 255 -27.12 -50.33 17.76
CA SER A 255 -27.88 -50.74 16.57
C SER A 255 -27.81 -49.71 15.44
N MET A 256 -27.93 -50.16 14.20
CA MET A 256 -27.97 -49.32 13.00
C MET A 256 -29.17 -48.37 12.99
N SER A 257 -30.29 -48.73 13.60
CA SER A 257 -31.47 -47.87 13.72
C SER A 257 -31.18 -46.60 14.54
N LYS A 258 -30.40 -46.72 15.63
CA LYS A 258 -30.01 -45.55 16.44
C LYS A 258 -29.03 -44.62 15.73
N VAL A 259 -28.21 -45.12 14.81
CA VAL A 259 -27.36 -44.27 13.95
C VAL A 259 -28.25 -43.42 13.04
N ALA A 260 -29.24 -44.05 12.43
CA ALA A 260 -30.18 -43.34 11.56
C ALA A 260 -31.01 -42.28 12.32
N GLU A 261 -31.40 -42.54 13.57
CA GLU A 261 -32.09 -41.57 14.43
C GLU A 261 -31.22 -40.35 14.78
N ILE A 262 -29.93 -40.58 15.01
CA ILE A 262 -28.97 -39.49 15.28
C ILE A 262 -28.76 -38.61 14.03
N GLU A 263 -28.60 -39.25 12.86
CA GLU A 263 -28.47 -38.52 11.58
C GLU A 263 -29.73 -37.72 11.27
N GLU A 264 -30.91 -38.27 11.52
CA GLU A 264 -32.18 -37.58 11.33
C GLU A 264 -32.31 -36.37 12.28
N ALA A 265 -31.90 -36.53 13.55
CA ALA A 265 -31.93 -35.46 14.52
C ALA A 265 -30.93 -34.32 14.16
N GLU A 266 -29.76 -34.64 13.61
CA GLU A 266 -28.81 -33.65 13.10
C GLU A 266 -29.40 -32.90 11.89
N LYS A 267 -30.02 -33.60 10.96
CA LYS A 267 -30.71 -33.00 9.82
C LYS A 267 -31.89 -32.11 10.25
N GLU A 268 -32.65 -32.54 11.26
CA GLU A 268 -33.77 -31.73 11.77
C GLU A 268 -33.30 -30.42 12.41
N LYS A 269 -32.24 -30.43 13.21
CA LYS A 269 -31.63 -29.20 13.75
C LYS A 269 -31.18 -28.26 12.65
N MET A 270 -30.56 -28.78 11.59
CA MET A 270 -30.13 -27.96 10.47
C MET A 270 -31.35 -27.42 9.72
N ARG A 271 -32.41 -28.21 9.56
CA ARG A 271 -33.67 -27.77 8.95
C ARG A 271 -34.31 -26.62 9.75
N GLU A 272 -34.37 -26.75 11.08
CA GLU A 272 -34.85 -25.67 11.95
C GLU A 272 -34.02 -24.39 11.80
N LYS A 273 -32.69 -24.50 11.74
CA LYS A 273 -31.78 -23.37 11.55
C LYS A 273 -32.01 -22.68 10.20
N VAL A 274 -32.13 -23.44 9.13
CA VAL A 274 -32.43 -22.91 7.78
C VAL A 274 -33.80 -22.23 7.76
N GLN A 275 -34.83 -22.82 8.42
CA GLN A 275 -36.14 -22.21 8.52
C GLN A 275 -36.11 -20.86 9.28
N LYS A 276 -35.34 -20.76 10.35
CA LYS A 276 -35.14 -19.49 11.05
C LYS A 276 -34.51 -18.44 10.14
N ILE A 277 -33.53 -18.83 9.34
CA ILE A 277 -32.91 -17.93 8.36
C ILE A 277 -33.92 -17.49 7.29
N ILE A 278 -34.72 -18.42 6.76
CA ILE A 278 -35.75 -18.12 5.76
C ILE A 278 -36.85 -17.22 6.33
N ALA A 279 -37.15 -17.33 7.63
CA ALA A 279 -38.15 -16.48 8.31
C ALA A 279 -37.80 -14.98 8.29
N HIS A 280 -36.55 -14.62 8.02
CA HIS A 280 -36.13 -13.20 7.81
C HIS A 280 -36.66 -12.63 6.49
N GLY A 281 -37.27 -13.41 5.62
CA GLY A 281 -37.82 -12.96 4.33
C GLY A 281 -36.75 -12.56 3.31
N ILE A 282 -35.64 -13.29 3.29
CA ILE A 282 -34.47 -13.03 2.44
C ILE A 282 -34.58 -13.71 1.08
N ASN A 283 -33.89 -13.17 0.11
CA ASN A 283 -33.73 -13.75 -1.24
C ASN A 283 -32.30 -14.25 -1.47
N CYS A 284 -31.34 -13.74 -0.72
CA CYS A 284 -29.93 -14.11 -0.80
C CYS A 284 -29.35 -14.30 0.60
N PHE A 285 -28.63 -15.39 0.78
CA PHE A 285 -27.89 -15.70 2.00
C PHE A 285 -26.41 -15.84 1.67
N VAL A 286 -25.57 -15.02 2.28
CA VAL A 286 -24.12 -15.05 2.10
C VAL A 286 -23.46 -15.45 3.39
N ASN A 287 -22.73 -16.55 3.38
CA ASN A 287 -22.07 -17.08 4.56
C ASN A 287 -20.54 -17.10 4.38
N ARG A 288 -19.82 -16.73 5.44
CA ARG A 288 -18.36 -16.85 5.47
C ARG A 288 -17.90 -18.31 5.47
N GLN A 289 -18.61 -19.16 6.22
CA GLN A 289 -18.26 -20.56 6.35
C GLN A 289 -18.90 -21.40 5.23
N LEU A 290 -18.41 -22.61 5.08
CA LEU A 290 -18.98 -23.56 4.12
C LEU A 290 -20.46 -23.82 4.41
N ILE A 291 -21.23 -24.01 3.34
CA ILE A 291 -22.61 -24.49 3.39
C ILE A 291 -22.60 -25.92 2.81
N TYR A 292 -22.93 -26.89 3.61
CA TYR A 292 -22.97 -28.28 3.14
C TYR A 292 -24.19 -28.55 2.24
N ASN A 293 -24.16 -29.63 1.48
CA ASN A 293 -25.14 -29.94 0.47
C ASN A 293 -26.60 -29.95 0.99
N PHE A 294 -26.81 -30.47 2.20
CA PHE A 294 -28.17 -30.55 2.76
C PHE A 294 -28.79 -29.15 3.04
N PRO A 295 -28.13 -28.22 3.74
CA PRO A 295 -28.62 -26.85 3.83
C PRO A 295 -28.72 -26.14 2.48
N GLU A 296 -27.82 -26.40 1.56
CA GLU A 296 -27.85 -25.83 0.21
C GLU A 296 -29.11 -26.23 -0.57
N GLU A 297 -29.48 -27.52 -0.52
CA GLU A 297 -30.73 -28.03 -1.11
C GLU A 297 -31.96 -27.34 -0.50
N LEU A 298 -31.99 -27.14 0.82
CA LEU A 298 -33.10 -26.46 1.49
C LEU A 298 -33.23 -24.99 1.05
N PHE A 299 -32.12 -24.29 0.85
CA PHE A 299 -32.14 -22.92 0.32
C PHE A 299 -32.58 -22.89 -1.15
N ALA A 300 -32.11 -23.83 -1.96
CA ALA A 300 -32.52 -23.95 -3.37
C ALA A 300 -34.03 -24.25 -3.51
N ASP A 301 -34.57 -25.12 -2.70
CA ASP A 301 -36.03 -25.44 -2.66
C ASP A 301 -36.85 -24.23 -2.24
N ALA A 302 -36.32 -23.37 -1.38
CA ALA A 302 -36.96 -22.12 -0.99
C ALA A 302 -36.78 -20.99 -2.02
N GLY A 303 -36.01 -21.20 -3.09
CA GLY A 303 -35.70 -20.19 -4.11
C GLY A 303 -34.73 -19.11 -3.64
N ILE A 304 -33.93 -19.40 -2.62
CA ILE A 304 -32.95 -18.48 -2.03
C ILE A 304 -31.56 -18.79 -2.60
N LEU A 305 -30.85 -17.75 -3.04
CA LEU A 305 -29.47 -17.87 -3.44
C LEU A 305 -28.59 -17.99 -2.19
N ALA A 306 -27.88 -19.09 -2.03
CA ALA A 306 -26.93 -19.31 -0.95
C ALA A 306 -25.50 -19.28 -1.48
N ILE A 307 -24.69 -18.38 -0.95
CA ILE A 307 -23.27 -18.21 -1.31
C ILE A 307 -22.43 -18.63 -0.13
N GLU A 308 -21.56 -19.61 -0.36
CA GLU A 308 -20.70 -20.18 0.66
C GLU A 308 -19.27 -19.66 0.60
N HIS A 309 -18.56 -19.82 1.71
CA HIS A 309 -17.13 -19.63 1.81
C HIS A 309 -16.65 -18.28 1.25
N ALA A 310 -17.44 -17.24 1.48
CA ALA A 310 -17.00 -15.88 1.21
C ALA A 310 -15.85 -15.51 2.17
N ASP A 311 -14.84 -14.84 1.65
CA ASP A 311 -13.72 -14.35 2.47
C ASP A 311 -14.21 -13.32 3.50
N PHE A 312 -13.45 -13.14 4.57
CA PHE A 312 -13.86 -12.25 5.67
C PHE A 312 -14.05 -10.80 5.17
N ASP A 313 -13.09 -10.31 4.42
CA ASP A 313 -13.10 -8.95 3.85
C ASP A 313 -14.23 -8.78 2.83
N GLY A 314 -14.51 -9.82 2.02
CA GLY A 314 -15.61 -9.82 1.07
C GLY A 314 -16.98 -9.68 1.73
N ILE A 315 -17.17 -10.30 2.90
CA ILE A 315 -18.41 -10.19 3.68
C ILE A 315 -18.55 -8.77 4.25
N GLU A 316 -17.50 -8.19 4.81
CA GLU A 316 -17.52 -6.84 5.37
C GLU A 316 -17.80 -5.81 4.27
N ARG A 317 -17.15 -5.94 3.12
CA ARG A 317 -17.40 -5.09 1.94
C ARG A 317 -18.84 -5.21 1.47
N LEU A 318 -19.37 -6.44 1.37
CA LEU A 318 -20.75 -6.67 0.95
C LEU A 318 -21.74 -6.04 1.93
N ALA A 319 -21.52 -6.17 3.24
CA ALA A 319 -22.34 -5.53 4.27
C ALA A 319 -22.31 -3.99 4.14
N LEU A 320 -21.13 -3.39 3.93
CA LEU A 320 -20.97 -1.94 3.71
C LEU A 320 -21.67 -1.44 2.45
N VAL A 321 -21.58 -2.20 1.36
CA VAL A 321 -22.20 -1.85 0.07
C VAL A 321 -23.73 -1.93 0.14
N THR A 322 -24.25 -2.99 0.73
CA THR A 322 -25.70 -3.27 0.77
C THR A 322 -26.41 -2.65 1.96
N GLY A 323 -25.67 -2.14 2.93
CA GLY A 323 -26.20 -1.55 4.15
C GLY A 323 -26.69 -2.55 5.18
N GLY A 324 -26.34 -3.83 5.05
CA GLY A 324 -26.64 -4.89 6.00
C GLY A 324 -25.62 -4.97 7.13
N GLU A 325 -25.90 -5.86 8.09
CA GLU A 325 -25.01 -6.23 9.18
C GLU A 325 -24.67 -7.71 9.12
N ILE A 326 -23.50 -8.08 9.63
CA ILE A 326 -23.08 -9.47 9.70
C ILE A 326 -23.76 -10.15 10.89
N ALA A 327 -24.65 -11.10 10.62
CA ALA A 327 -25.38 -11.84 11.64
C ALA A 327 -24.63 -13.11 12.06
N SER A 328 -24.68 -13.41 13.36
CA SER A 328 -24.21 -14.67 13.93
C SER A 328 -25.34 -15.52 14.53
N THR A 329 -26.47 -14.87 14.88
CA THR A 329 -27.68 -15.48 15.48
C THR A 329 -28.91 -15.11 14.67
N PHE A 330 -29.89 -16.02 14.63
CA PHE A 330 -31.09 -15.91 13.77
C PHE A 330 -32.39 -16.03 14.53
N ASP A 331 -32.37 -15.84 15.85
CA ASP A 331 -33.56 -16.07 16.69
C ASP A 331 -34.59 -14.93 16.59
N ASN A 332 -34.13 -13.69 16.32
CA ASN A 332 -34.98 -12.50 16.21
C ASN A 332 -34.84 -11.85 14.82
N PRO A 333 -35.81 -12.05 13.90
CA PRO A 333 -35.78 -11.44 12.57
C PRO A 333 -35.72 -9.90 12.57
N GLU A 334 -36.31 -9.25 13.58
CA GLU A 334 -36.34 -7.79 13.67
C GLU A 334 -35.03 -7.16 14.16
N SER A 335 -34.13 -7.94 14.76
CA SER A 335 -32.86 -7.46 15.27
C SER A 335 -31.74 -7.42 14.23
N VAL A 336 -31.93 -8.05 13.09
CA VAL A 336 -30.92 -8.16 12.04
C VAL A 336 -31.23 -7.17 10.91
N LYS A 337 -30.26 -6.31 10.60
CA LYS A 337 -30.36 -5.39 9.48
C LYS A 337 -30.00 -6.10 8.19
N LEU A 338 -30.96 -6.24 7.30
CA LEU A 338 -30.76 -6.85 5.99
C LEU A 338 -30.13 -5.85 5.01
N GLY A 339 -29.26 -6.37 4.14
CA GLY A 339 -28.75 -5.62 3.00
C GLY A 339 -29.76 -5.61 1.84
N HIS A 340 -29.71 -4.58 1.01
CA HIS A 340 -30.58 -4.41 -0.15
C HIS A 340 -29.80 -4.10 -1.41
N CYS A 341 -30.17 -4.72 -2.52
CA CYS A 341 -29.73 -4.32 -3.86
C CYS A 341 -30.85 -4.54 -4.88
N LYS A 342 -30.77 -3.86 -6.01
CA LYS A 342 -31.80 -3.97 -7.06
C LYS A 342 -31.71 -5.26 -7.85
N LEU A 343 -30.50 -5.73 -8.11
CA LEU A 343 -30.30 -6.92 -8.95
C LEU A 343 -29.06 -7.68 -8.50
N ILE A 344 -29.21 -9.00 -8.38
CA ILE A 344 -28.09 -9.96 -8.28
C ILE A 344 -28.13 -10.83 -9.51
N GLU A 345 -27.02 -10.94 -10.22
CA GLU A 345 -26.90 -11.78 -11.40
C GLU A 345 -25.52 -12.42 -11.54
N GLU A 346 -25.47 -13.55 -12.25
CA GLU A 346 -24.22 -14.19 -12.64
C GLU A 346 -23.68 -13.48 -13.89
N ILE A 347 -22.46 -12.94 -13.81
CA ILE A 347 -21.77 -12.33 -14.94
C ILE A 347 -20.53 -13.15 -15.32
N MET A 348 -20.13 -13.08 -16.58
CA MET A 348 -18.89 -13.69 -17.04
C MET A 348 -17.83 -12.61 -17.25
N ILE A 349 -16.67 -12.78 -16.63
CA ILE A 349 -15.50 -11.95 -16.86
C ILE A 349 -14.36 -12.88 -17.26
N GLY A 350 -13.97 -12.83 -18.54
CA GLY A 350 -13.06 -13.82 -19.11
C GLY A 350 -13.70 -15.22 -19.13
N GLU A 351 -13.04 -16.19 -18.54
CA GLU A 351 -13.54 -17.58 -18.42
C GLU A 351 -14.28 -17.85 -17.10
N ASP A 352 -14.22 -16.88 -16.15
CA ASP A 352 -14.80 -17.05 -14.83
C ASP A 352 -16.21 -16.48 -14.72
N LYS A 353 -17.05 -17.18 -13.95
CA LYS A 353 -18.38 -16.74 -13.56
C LYS A 353 -18.29 -16.09 -12.19
N LEU A 354 -18.82 -14.89 -12.07
CA LEU A 354 -18.81 -14.08 -10.87
C LEU A 354 -20.22 -13.64 -10.53
N ILE A 355 -20.45 -13.25 -9.27
CA ILE A 355 -21.75 -12.78 -8.81
C ILE A 355 -21.70 -11.25 -8.71
N HIS A 356 -22.56 -10.58 -9.45
CA HIS A 356 -22.67 -9.12 -9.50
C HIS A 356 -23.89 -8.63 -8.72
N PHE A 357 -23.63 -7.68 -7.81
CA PHE A 357 -24.64 -6.98 -7.03
C PHE A 357 -24.76 -5.55 -7.55
N SER A 358 -25.82 -5.24 -8.25
CA SER A 358 -26.04 -3.91 -8.85
C SER A 358 -27.16 -3.13 -8.19
N GLY A 359 -27.09 -1.79 -8.31
CA GLY A 359 -28.11 -0.91 -7.73
C GLY A 359 -28.11 -0.87 -6.21
N VAL A 360 -26.94 -0.81 -5.62
CA VAL A 360 -26.73 -0.71 -4.15
C VAL A 360 -27.00 0.71 -3.64
N GLU A 361 -27.62 0.84 -2.46
CA GLU A 361 -28.06 2.13 -1.93
C GLU A 361 -26.94 2.95 -1.28
N ILE A 362 -26.03 2.31 -0.54
CA ILE A 362 -25.07 3.00 0.33
C ILE A 362 -23.75 3.25 -0.38
N GLY A 363 -23.25 2.31 -1.19
CA GLY A 363 -22.10 2.49 -2.07
C GLY A 363 -20.81 2.95 -1.39
N GLN A 364 -20.54 2.55 -0.13
CA GLN A 364 -19.31 2.89 0.60
C GLN A 364 -18.15 1.92 0.32
N ALA A 365 -18.34 0.99 -0.58
CA ALA A 365 -17.32 0.10 -1.09
C ALA A 365 -17.49 -0.03 -2.61
N CYS A 366 -16.47 -0.49 -3.30
CA CYS A 366 -16.52 -0.69 -4.75
C CYS A 366 -15.59 -1.82 -5.17
N THR A 367 -15.76 -2.27 -6.41
CA THR A 367 -14.91 -3.28 -7.02
C THR A 367 -14.25 -2.74 -8.28
N ILE A 368 -12.95 -2.90 -8.37
CA ILE A 368 -12.17 -2.61 -9.58
C ILE A 368 -11.78 -3.94 -10.20
N VAL A 369 -12.13 -4.13 -11.46
CA VAL A 369 -11.74 -5.32 -12.23
C VAL A 369 -10.59 -4.96 -13.13
N LEU A 370 -9.43 -5.57 -12.90
CA LEU A 370 -8.25 -5.43 -13.74
C LEU A 370 -8.22 -6.53 -14.79
N ARG A 371 -8.03 -6.11 -16.05
CA ARG A 371 -7.85 -6.98 -17.21
C ARG A 371 -6.44 -6.84 -17.74
N GLY A 372 -5.84 -7.92 -18.23
CA GLY A 372 -4.47 -7.86 -18.77
C GLY A 372 -4.00 -9.19 -19.36
N ALA A 373 -2.91 -9.12 -20.12
CA ALA A 373 -2.40 -10.25 -20.87
C ALA A 373 -1.77 -11.36 -20.02
N SER A 374 -1.25 -11.03 -18.84
CA SER A 374 -0.59 -12.00 -17.96
C SER A 374 -0.80 -11.66 -16.47
N HIS A 375 -0.61 -12.65 -15.60
CA HIS A 375 -0.67 -12.45 -14.16
C HIS A 375 0.38 -11.44 -13.66
N HIS A 376 1.60 -11.44 -14.23
CA HIS A 376 2.65 -10.49 -13.84
C HIS A 376 2.25 -9.04 -14.12
N VAL A 377 1.62 -8.79 -15.28
CA VAL A 377 1.10 -7.46 -15.63
C VAL A 377 -0.03 -7.05 -14.69
N LEU A 378 -0.92 -7.98 -14.35
CA LEU A 378 -2.02 -7.72 -13.43
C LEU A 378 -1.54 -7.44 -12.01
N ASP A 379 -0.54 -8.16 -11.53
CA ASP A 379 0.04 -7.96 -10.20
C ASP A 379 0.75 -6.60 -10.08
N GLU A 380 1.46 -6.18 -11.14
CA GLU A 380 2.08 -4.86 -11.16
C GLU A 380 1.06 -3.73 -11.33
N ALA A 381 0.00 -3.96 -12.12
CA ALA A 381 -1.10 -3.02 -12.25
C ALA A 381 -1.86 -2.83 -10.93
N GLU A 382 -2.08 -3.92 -10.18
CA GLU A 382 -2.68 -3.86 -8.85
C GLU A 382 -1.83 -3.02 -7.88
N ARG A 383 -0.51 -3.27 -7.81
CA ARG A 383 0.42 -2.49 -6.98
C ARG A 383 0.41 -1.01 -7.36
N SER A 384 0.49 -0.73 -8.66
CA SER A 384 0.48 0.64 -9.19
C SER A 384 -0.81 1.37 -8.81
N LEU A 385 -1.94 0.69 -8.92
CA LEU A 385 -3.24 1.25 -8.56
C LEU A 385 -3.37 1.41 -7.04
N HIS A 386 -2.86 0.47 -6.27
CA HIS A 386 -2.85 0.54 -4.80
C HIS A 386 -2.08 1.77 -4.31
N ASP A 387 -0.89 2.05 -4.87
CA ASP A 387 -0.12 3.25 -4.53
C ASP A 387 -0.92 4.52 -4.81
N ALA A 388 -1.57 4.59 -5.98
CA ALA A 388 -2.43 5.73 -6.31
C ALA A 388 -3.61 5.88 -5.34
N LEU A 389 -4.27 4.79 -4.97
CA LEU A 389 -5.37 4.78 -4.01
C LEU A 389 -4.92 5.21 -2.61
N CYS A 390 -3.75 4.76 -2.15
CA CYS A 390 -3.17 5.15 -0.87
C CYS A 390 -2.92 6.66 -0.81
N VAL A 391 -2.24 7.21 -1.82
CA VAL A 391 -1.94 8.65 -1.89
C VAL A 391 -3.22 9.47 -1.94
N LEU A 392 -4.20 9.06 -2.74
CA LEU A 392 -5.49 9.75 -2.84
C LEU A 392 -6.27 9.72 -1.53
N SER A 393 -6.31 8.57 -0.85
CA SER A 393 -6.94 8.41 0.47
C SER A 393 -6.30 9.33 1.51
N GLN A 394 -4.97 9.43 1.52
CA GLN A 394 -4.26 10.36 2.39
C GLN A 394 -4.53 11.82 2.02
N THR A 395 -4.64 12.15 0.73
CA THR A 395 -4.92 13.50 0.25
C THR A 395 -6.35 13.95 0.57
N VAL A 396 -7.30 13.04 0.65
CA VAL A 396 -8.67 13.36 1.10
C VAL A 396 -8.68 13.85 2.56
N ASN A 397 -7.78 13.32 3.40
CA ASN A 397 -7.65 13.78 4.79
C ASN A 397 -6.79 15.02 4.92
N ASP A 398 -5.69 15.10 4.19
CA ASP A 398 -4.79 16.25 4.17
C ASP A 398 -4.76 16.84 2.75
N THR A 399 -5.62 17.81 2.53
CA THR A 399 -5.91 18.42 1.21
C THR A 399 -4.79 19.29 0.67
N ARG A 400 -3.67 19.40 1.39
CA ARG A 400 -2.52 20.20 1.00
C ARG A 400 -1.73 19.57 -0.14
N VAL A 401 -1.48 20.35 -1.17
CA VAL A 401 -0.84 19.91 -2.41
C VAL A 401 0.38 20.76 -2.71
N VAL A 402 1.41 20.17 -3.28
CA VAL A 402 2.62 20.84 -3.77
C VAL A 402 2.86 20.46 -5.23
N LEU A 403 3.65 21.24 -5.95
CA LEU A 403 4.11 20.87 -7.27
C LEU A 403 5.14 19.75 -7.19
N GLY A 404 5.25 18.93 -8.24
CA GLY A 404 6.17 17.79 -8.30
C GLY A 404 7.41 18.04 -9.17
N ALA A 405 8.00 16.94 -9.65
CA ALA A 405 9.11 16.91 -10.60
C ALA A 405 10.37 17.67 -10.14
N GLY A 406 10.77 17.52 -8.88
CA GLY A 406 11.95 18.18 -8.31
C GLY A 406 11.73 19.59 -7.81
N TRP A 407 10.56 20.18 -8.03
CA TRP A 407 10.23 21.50 -7.50
C TRP A 407 10.29 21.57 -5.95
N PRO A 408 9.70 20.60 -5.20
CA PRO A 408 9.73 20.66 -3.73
C PRO A 408 11.17 20.61 -3.19
N GLU A 409 12.00 19.75 -3.76
CA GLU A 409 13.41 19.61 -3.39
C GLU A 409 14.18 20.92 -3.61
N MET A 410 13.90 21.63 -4.69
CA MET A 410 14.56 22.91 -4.96
C MET A 410 14.09 24.04 -4.04
N VAL A 411 12.80 24.08 -3.68
CA VAL A 411 12.28 25.03 -2.69
C VAL A 411 12.93 24.79 -1.32
N MET A 412 13.01 23.54 -0.90
CA MET A 412 13.67 23.16 0.34
C MET A 412 15.16 23.49 0.32
N THR A 413 15.85 23.17 -0.77
CA THR A 413 17.29 23.48 -0.97
C THR A 413 17.58 24.96 -0.82
N LYS A 414 16.79 25.83 -1.43
CA LYS A 414 16.96 27.27 -1.31
C LYS A 414 16.92 27.74 0.15
N ALA A 415 15.91 27.30 0.90
CA ALA A 415 15.75 27.67 2.31
C ALA A 415 16.89 27.12 3.18
N VAL A 416 17.32 25.89 2.94
CA VAL A 416 18.41 25.23 3.66
C VAL A 416 19.76 25.93 3.37
N ASP A 417 20.02 26.34 2.12
CA ASP A 417 21.21 27.09 1.75
C ASP A 417 21.26 28.45 2.46
N GLU A 418 20.14 29.14 2.60
CA GLU A 418 20.06 30.40 3.36
C GLU A 418 20.31 30.17 4.85
N LEU A 419 19.76 29.10 5.43
CA LEU A 419 20.04 28.71 6.81
C LEU A 419 21.52 28.38 7.02
N ALA A 420 22.16 27.69 6.10
CA ALA A 420 23.60 27.38 6.17
C ALA A 420 24.46 28.61 6.24
N ARG A 421 24.16 29.67 5.46
CA ARG A 421 24.86 30.93 5.46
C ARG A 421 24.71 31.72 6.77
N GLN A 422 23.59 31.56 7.46
CA GLN A 422 23.30 32.23 8.73
C GLN A 422 23.85 31.47 9.93
N THR A 423 24.14 30.18 9.81
CA THR A 423 24.56 29.30 10.90
C THR A 423 26.09 29.31 11.04
N PRO A 424 26.65 29.75 12.19
CA PRO A 424 28.09 29.76 12.39
C PRO A 424 28.65 28.38 12.74
N GLY A 425 29.88 28.10 12.37
CA GLY A 425 30.66 26.96 12.81
C GLY A 425 30.41 25.66 12.00
N LYS A 426 30.84 24.51 12.54
CA LYS A 426 30.84 23.23 11.83
C LYS A 426 29.46 22.71 11.44
N LYS A 427 28.40 23.18 12.09
CA LYS A 427 27.01 22.83 11.73
C LYS A 427 26.63 23.35 10.34
N SER A 428 27.20 24.48 9.91
CA SER A 428 26.95 25.00 8.55
C SER A 428 27.29 23.99 7.47
N HIS A 429 28.41 23.28 7.59
CA HIS A 429 28.81 22.25 6.64
C HIS A 429 27.82 21.08 6.58
N ALA A 430 27.21 20.71 7.72
CA ALA A 430 26.19 19.68 7.75
C ALA A 430 24.90 20.16 7.06
N ILE A 431 24.50 21.41 7.25
CA ILE A 431 23.32 21.99 6.60
C ILE A 431 23.53 22.10 5.08
N GLU A 432 24.74 22.52 4.64
CA GLU A 432 25.09 22.50 3.21
C GLU A 432 25.09 21.10 2.61
N ALA A 433 25.54 20.10 3.36
CA ALA A 433 25.49 18.70 2.95
C ALA A 433 24.04 18.20 2.78
N PHE A 434 23.14 18.60 3.66
CA PHE A 434 21.72 18.31 3.55
C PHE A 434 21.12 18.93 2.27
N SER A 435 21.46 20.15 1.96
CA SER A 435 21.07 20.82 0.72
C SER A 435 21.54 20.05 -0.52
N ARG A 436 22.81 19.58 -0.53
CA ARG A 436 23.33 18.76 -1.63
C ARG A 436 22.60 17.43 -1.77
N ALA A 437 22.23 16.79 -0.66
CA ALA A 437 21.45 15.56 -0.68
C ALA A 437 20.04 15.76 -1.27
N LEU A 438 19.38 16.88 -0.99
CA LEU A 438 18.10 17.24 -1.61
C LEU A 438 18.21 17.40 -3.13
N ILE A 439 19.28 18.02 -3.61
CA ILE A 439 19.54 18.21 -5.05
C ILE A 439 19.76 16.87 -5.77
N ALA A 440 20.20 15.85 -5.05
CA ALA A 440 20.43 14.54 -5.66
C ALA A 440 19.15 13.91 -6.23
N ILE A 441 17.97 14.16 -5.66
CA ILE A 441 16.70 13.62 -6.17
C ILE A 441 16.39 14.12 -7.59
N PRO A 442 16.29 15.45 -7.87
CA PRO A 442 16.09 15.91 -9.23
C PRO A 442 17.24 15.51 -10.18
N THR A 443 18.48 15.42 -9.69
CA THR A 443 19.60 14.91 -10.48
C THR A 443 19.36 13.47 -10.94
N ILE A 444 18.95 12.58 -10.06
CA ILE A 444 18.67 11.19 -10.38
C ILE A 444 17.48 11.07 -11.34
N ILE A 445 16.45 11.89 -11.19
CA ILE A 445 15.31 11.92 -12.13
C ILE A 445 15.79 12.29 -13.54
N ALA A 446 16.66 13.28 -13.68
CA ALA A 446 17.24 13.68 -14.95
C ALA A 446 18.17 12.60 -15.54
N ASP A 447 19.02 11.98 -14.72
CA ASP A 447 19.91 10.88 -15.12
C ASP A 447 19.11 9.68 -15.63
N ASN A 448 18.07 9.26 -14.91
CA ASN A 448 17.21 8.15 -15.32
C ASN A 448 16.45 8.44 -16.63
N ALA A 449 16.22 9.71 -16.93
CA ALA A 449 15.64 10.14 -18.18
C ALA A 449 16.65 10.21 -19.35
N GLY A 450 17.94 10.03 -19.08
CA GLY A 450 19.00 10.14 -20.06
C GLY A 450 19.31 11.58 -20.49
N LEU A 451 18.99 12.55 -19.61
CA LEU A 451 19.22 13.99 -19.86
C LEU A 451 20.54 14.45 -19.23
N ASP A 452 21.03 15.59 -19.66
CA ASP A 452 22.18 16.24 -19.00
C ASP A 452 21.74 16.82 -17.65
N SER A 453 21.90 16.02 -16.59
CA SER A 453 21.47 16.36 -15.24
C SER A 453 22.25 17.56 -14.69
N ALA A 454 23.53 17.72 -15.04
CA ALA A 454 24.35 18.81 -14.53
C ALA A 454 23.85 20.16 -15.04
N ASP A 455 23.57 20.27 -16.32
CA ASP A 455 23.05 21.50 -16.93
C ASP A 455 21.62 21.81 -16.47
N LEU A 456 20.73 20.80 -16.49
CA LEU A 456 19.33 20.96 -16.07
C LEU A 456 19.18 21.39 -14.61
N VAL A 457 19.92 20.78 -13.71
CA VAL A 457 19.86 21.13 -12.29
C VAL A 457 20.48 22.51 -12.03
N ALA A 458 21.52 22.88 -12.76
CA ALA A 458 22.08 24.23 -12.69
C ALA A 458 21.08 25.30 -13.16
N GLN A 459 20.39 25.06 -14.28
CA GLN A 459 19.32 25.93 -14.77
C GLN A 459 18.15 26.01 -13.77
N LEU A 460 17.72 24.88 -13.22
CA LEU A 460 16.64 24.81 -12.24
C LEU A 460 17.00 25.60 -10.96
N ARG A 461 18.22 25.47 -10.45
CA ARG A 461 18.71 26.30 -9.34
C ARG A 461 18.69 27.78 -9.67
N ALA A 462 19.13 28.16 -10.86
CA ALA A 462 19.17 29.56 -11.29
C ALA A 462 17.77 30.18 -11.34
N GLU A 463 16.78 29.43 -11.84
CA GLU A 463 15.38 29.89 -11.88
C GLU A 463 14.79 30.06 -10.48
N HIS A 464 15.01 29.10 -9.57
CA HIS A 464 14.53 29.19 -8.18
C HIS A 464 15.20 30.32 -7.38
N HIS A 465 16.45 30.70 -7.72
CA HIS A 465 17.13 31.83 -7.07
C HIS A 465 16.66 33.18 -7.56
N LYS A 466 16.28 33.32 -8.84
CA LYS A 466 15.86 34.60 -9.41
C LYS A 466 14.53 35.08 -8.83
N LYS A 467 13.52 34.22 -8.75
CA LYS A 467 12.18 34.53 -8.24
C LYS A 467 11.53 33.27 -7.64
N GLU A 468 10.43 33.46 -6.95
CA GLU A 468 9.51 32.39 -6.68
C GLU A 468 8.93 31.88 -8.00
N CYS A 469 9.17 30.62 -8.34
CA CYS A 469 8.78 30.02 -9.61
C CYS A 469 8.16 28.64 -9.39
N ASN A 470 7.50 28.15 -10.42
CA ASN A 470 6.92 26.81 -10.46
C ASN A 470 7.80 25.83 -11.27
N ALA A 471 9.07 26.17 -11.44
CA ALA A 471 9.99 25.44 -12.30
C ALA A 471 10.32 24.05 -11.72
N GLY A 472 10.26 23.05 -12.57
CA GLY A 472 10.67 21.67 -12.31
C GLY A 472 11.26 21.03 -13.57
N ILE A 473 11.61 19.76 -13.50
CA ILE A 473 12.19 19.03 -14.62
C ILE A 473 11.07 18.45 -15.50
N ASP A 474 10.99 18.92 -16.74
CA ASP A 474 10.16 18.30 -17.75
C ASP A 474 10.94 17.21 -18.50
N VAL A 475 10.62 15.97 -18.18
CA VAL A 475 11.27 14.79 -18.74
C VAL A 475 10.89 14.55 -20.21
N ILE A 476 9.77 15.13 -20.67
CA ILE A 476 9.27 14.95 -22.05
C ILE A 476 10.05 15.85 -23.00
N THR A 477 10.18 17.13 -22.64
CA THR A 477 10.92 18.11 -23.46
C THR A 477 12.42 18.12 -23.19
N GLY A 478 12.85 17.52 -22.06
CA GLY A 478 14.24 17.53 -21.64
C GLY A 478 14.74 18.90 -21.17
N SER A 479 13.85 19.74 -20.66
CA SER A 479 14.13 21.12 -20.24
C SER A 479 13.48 21.45 -18.90
N VAL A 480 13.77 22.62 -18.37
CA VAL A 480 13.05 23.17 -17.22
C VAL A 480 11.70 23.71 -17.67
N GLY A 481 10.61 23.24 -17.04
CA GLY A 481 9.25 23.61 -17.37
C GLY A 481 8.46 24.14 -16.18
N ASP A 482 7.31 24.76 -16.42
CA ASP A 482 6.35 25.18 -15.39
C ASP A 482 5.47 23.98 -14.99
N MET A 483 5.63 23.51 -13.76
CA MET A 483 4.90 22.33 -13.25
C MET A 483 3.42 22.58 -13.01
N ALA A 484 3.01 23.84 -12.85
CA ALA A 484 1.61 24.21 -12.74
C ALA A 484 0.89 24.06 -14.09
N GLU A 485 1.54 24.47 -15.19
CA GLU A 485 1.03 24.30 -16.56
C GLU A 485 1.01 22.83 -16.99
N LEU A 486 2.04 22.08 -16.63
CA LEU A 486 2.14 20.64 -16.90
C LEU A 486 1.23 19.78 -16.02
N ALA A 487 0.55 20.41 -15.04
CA ALA A 487 -0.36 19.74 -14.11
C ALA A 487 0.32 18.61 -13.27
N ILE A 488 1.58 18.78 -12.92
CA ILE A 488 2.33 17.83 -12.10
C ILE A 488 2.26 18.27 -10.64
N SER A 489 1.50 17.51 -9.84
CA SER A 489 1.27 17.80 -8.42
C SER A 489 1.46 16.56 -7.59
N GLU A 490 1.92 16.75 -6.35
CA GLU A 490 2.14 15.69 -5.37
C GLU A 490 1.50 16.08 -4.03
N SER A 491 1.18 15.08 -3.20
CA SER A 491 0.67 15.34 -1.85
C SER A 491 1.78 15.91 -0.96
N PHE A 492 1.45 16.97 -0.23
CA PHE A 492 2.37 17.55 0.77
C PHE A 492 2.75 16.52 1.84
N LYS A 493 1.77 15.72 2.30
CA LYS A 493 1.99 14.70 3.33
C LYS A 493 3.03 13.65 2.89
N VAL A 494 3.00 13.22 1.64
CA VAL A 494 3.98 12.29 1.08
C VAL A 494 5.38 12.88 1.16
N LYS A 495 5.57 14.12 0.67
CA LYS A 495 6.88 14.80 0.70
C LYS A 495 7.39 15.06 2.11
N GLN A 496 6.50 15.46 3.01
CA GLN A 496 6.84 15.64 4.42
C GLN A 496 7.29 14.33 5.06
N ALA A 497 6.56 13.24 4.84
CA ALA A 497 6.92 11.92 5.36
C ALA A 497 8.27 11.45 4.82
N VAL A 498 8.52 11.58 3.52
CA VAL A 498 9.82 11.25 2.89
C VAL A 498 10.95 12.01 3.55
N LEU A 499 10.81 13.34 3.73
CA LEU A 499 11.83 14.18 4.32
C LEU A 499 12.16 13.79 5.77
N LEU A 500 11.14 13.62 6.59
CA LEU A 500 11.30 13.31 8.02
C LEU A 500 11.83 11.89 8.22
N SER A 501 11.24 10.90 7.56
CA SER A 501 11.67 9.50 7.70
C SER A 501 13.09 9.27 7.19
N ALA A 502 13.48 9.89 6.08
CA ALA A 502 14.84 9.82 5.57
C ALA A 502 15.86 10.46 6.52
N THR A 503 15.50 11.59 7.14
CA THR A 503 16.37 12.27 8.11
C THR A 503 16.53 11.43 9.38
N GLU A 504 15.45 10.85 9.90
CA GLU A 504 15.50 9.96 11.07
C GLU A 504 16.34 8.71 10.80
N ALA A 505 16.20 8.11 9.61
CA ALA A 505 17.04 6.99 9.19
C ALA A 505 18.54 7.34 9.20
N ALA A 506 18.88 8.46 8.57
CA ALA A 506 20.25 8.92 8.52
C ALA A 506 20.81 9.21 9.93
N GLU A 507 20.00 9.82 10.80
CA GLU A 507 20.39 10.06 12.20
C GLU A 507 20.64 8.76 12.97
N MET A 508 19.76 7.78 12.85
CA MET A 508 19.92 6.48 13.53
C MET A 508 21.24 5.83 13.13
N ILE A 509 21.53 5.78 11.82
CA ILE A 509 22.73 5.14 11.31
C ILE A 509 23.99 5.92 11.72
N LEU A 510 23.96 7.24 11.70
CA LEU A 510 25.09 8.09 12.11
C LEU A 510 25.44 7.99 13.59
N ARG A 511 24.50 7.59 14.43
CA ARG A 511 24.73 7.39 15.88
C ARG A 511 25.49 6.11 16.20
N VAL A 512 25.53 5.18 15.26
CA VAL A 512 26.16 3.88 15.48
C VAL A 512 27.67 4.04 15.50
N ASP A 513 28.31 3.57 16.55
CA ASP A 513 29.75 3.48 16.70
C ASP A 513 30.28 2.06 16.82
N GLU A 514 29.37 1.09 17.01
CA GLU A 514 29.71 -0.32 17.20
C GLU A 514 28.61 -1.23 16.63
N ILE A 515 28.99 -2.29 15.93
CA ILE A 515 28.11 -3.34 15.43
C ILE A 515 28.44 -4.63 16.14
N ILE A 516 27.51 -5.18 16.91
CA ILE A 516 27.67 -6.42 17.66
C ILE A 516 26.73 -7.48 17.07
N THR A 517 27.32 -8.55 16.52
CA THR A 517 26.56 -9.68 16.00
C THR A 517 26.64 -10.84 16.99
N CYS A 518 25.50 -11.25 17.55
CA CYS A 518 25.41 -12.34 18.53
C CYS A 518 24.48 -13.44 18.03
N ALA A 519 24.80 -14.70 18.33
CA ALA A 519 23.87 -15.80 18.13
C ALA A 519 22.62 -15.64 19.03
N PRO A 520 21.41 -16.00 18.53
CA PRO A 520 20.19 -15.93 19.33
C PRO A 520 20.32 -16.83 20.59
N ARG A 521 19.77 -16.36 21.72
CA ARG A 521 19.70 -17.18 22.93
C ARG A 521 18.97 -18.47 22.63
N LYS A 522 19.61 -19.63 22.86
CA LYS A 522 18.88 -20.90 22.88
C LYS A 522 17.83 -20.80 23.99
N ARG A 523 16.56 -21.00 23.68
CA ARG A 523 15.54 -21.24 24.70
C ARG A 523 15.99 -22.48 25.47
N GLU A 524 16.24 -22.33 26.76
CA GLU A 524 16.35 -23.50 27.68
C GLU A 524 14.95 -24.12 27.66
N ASP A 525 14.84 -25.30 27.09
CA ASP A 525 13.65 -26.13 27.24
C ASP A 525 13.45 -26.33 28.75
N ARG A 526 12.46 -25.67 29.32
CA ARG A 526 11.99 -25.99 30.66
C ARG A 526 11.39 -27.38 30.57
N MET A 527 12.19 -28.39 31.06
CA MET A 527 11.67 -29.71 31.41
C MET A 527 10.61 -29.60 32.51
#